data_eae8f70d1c5b6644933a1ae167ed5f81
#
_entry.id   eae8f70d1c5b6644933a1ae167ed5f81
#
_cell.length_a   1.000
_cell.length_b   1.000
_cell.length_c   1.000
_cell.angle_alpha   90.00
_cell.angle_beta   90.00
_cell.angle_gamma   90.00
#
_symmetry.space_group_name_H-M   'P 1'
#
loop_
_entity.id
_entity.type
_entity.pdbx_description
1 polymer ?
#
loop_
_entity_poly.entity_id
_entity_poly.type
_entity_poly.pdbx_seq_one_letter_code
_entity_poly.pdbx_strand_id
1 'polypeptide(L)'
;MYIESLELKNFRNYEELSIVLDPGTNILYGDNAQGKTNVLEAVYLCGTTKSHRGSKDKEMIRFEQDESHIRMMVKKDGVSHKIDMHLKKNKAKGIAIDGIPIRKAAELFGIVNLVAFSPEDLNIIKNGPSERRRFMDLELCQLNKVYLQELTSYNKVLNQRNKLLKDIGFQPGLTETLDVWDMQLVSYGKKIIFLRRQFMEELGEIIRQIHSNLTGKKEEIRLLYEPDVEEKVFEEKLQSAREKDLRFRVTSVGPHRDDFCVQTNGIDIRKYGSQGQQRTAALSLKMSEIYLVEKVTKDHPVLLLDDVLSELDSSRQNYLLQSIHNIQTVITCTGLDELIENNFSIDRVFRVTEGKIDF
;
A
#
# COMPACT_ATOMS: atom_id res chain seq x y z
N MET A 1 -14.02 11.90 1.66
CA MET A 1 -14.25 10.81 2.63
C MET A 1 -13.43 11.05 3.89
N TYR A 2 -13.84 10.49 5.06
CA TYR A 2 -13.06 10.55 6.28
C TYR A 2 -13.46 9.41 7.24
N ILE A 3 -12.56 9.08 8.17
CA ILE A 3 -12.79 8.12 9.25
C ILE A 3 -13.44 8.85 10.41
N GLU A 4 -14.58 8.37 10.88
CA GLU A 4 -15.31 8.93 12.01
C GLU A 4 -14.80 8.39 13.35
N SER A 5 -14.56 7.07 13.42
CA SER A 5 -14.08 6.43 14.65
C SER A 5 -13.31 5.15 14.39
N LEU A 6 -12.50 4.78 15.38
CA LEU A 6 -11.77 3.53 15.43
C LEU A 6 -11.95 2.88 16.81
N GLU A 7 -12.32 1.60 16.82
CA GLU A 7 -12.37 0.76 18.02
C GLU A 7 -11.45 -0.44 17.83
N LEU A 8 -10.64 -0.71 18.82
CA LEU A 8 -9.73 -1.86 18.87
C LEU A 8 -10.02 -2.72 20.09
N LYS A 9 -9.93 -4.03 19.93
CA LYS A 9 -9.93 -4.98 21.04
C LYS A 9 -8.86 -6.04 20.82
N ASN A 10 -7.98 -6.20 21.81
CA ASN A 10 -6.85 -7.12 21.79
C ASN A 10 -5.95 -6.95 20.53
N PHE A 11 -5.67 -5.72 20.13
CA PHE A 11 -4.86 -5.41 18.96
C PHE A 11 -3.49 -4.87 19.39
N ARG A 12 -2.41 -5.55 19.03
CA ARG A 12 -1.04 -5.17 19.40
C ARG A 12 -0.89 -5.00 20.92
N ASN A 13 -0.59 -3.77 21.39
CA ASN A 13 -0.49 -3.43 22.80
C ASN A 13 -1.81 -2.92 23.41
N TYR A 14 -2.84 -2.71 22.58
CA TYR A 14 -4.14 -2.26 23.06
C TYR A 14 -5.01 -3.42 23.53
N GLU A 15 -5.48 -3.35 24.76
CA GLU A 15 -6.54 -4.21 25.27
C GLU A 15 -7.88 -3.77 24.72
N GLU A 16 -8.22 -2.51 24.94
CA GLU A 16 -9.36 -1.83 24.36
C GLU A 16 -8.96 -0.39 24.01
N LEU A 17 -9.47 0.09 22.88
CA LEU A 17 -9.36 1.47 22.45
C LEU A 17 -10.66 1.86 21.77
N SER A 18 -11.16 3.08 22.06
CA SER A 18 -12.23 3.71 21.30
C SER A 18 -11.89 5.19 21.15
N ILE A 19 -11.72 5.63 19.90
CA ILE A 19 -11.44 7.03 19.56
C ILE A 19 -12.36 7.52 18.46
N VAL A 20 -12.73 8.78 18.56
CA VAL A 20 -13.44 9.54 17.51
C VAL A 20 -12.42 10.48 16.89
N LEU A 21 -12.31 10.46 15.56
CA LEU A 21 -11.37 11.29 14.80
C LEU A 21 -12.09 12.54 14.29
N ASP A 22 -11.33 13.62 14.17
CA ASP A 22 -11.79 14.83 13.48
C ASP A 22 -11.65 14.64 11.96
N PRO A 23 -12.52 15.19 11.12
CA PRO A 23 -12.35 15.21 9.67
C PRO A 23 -11.09 15.91 9.16
N GLY A 24 -10.44 16.72 9.98
CA GLY A 24 -9.18 17.41 9.71
C GLY A 24 -7.97 16.64 10.25
N THR A 25 -7.11 17.37 10.97
CA THR A 25 -5.83 16.84 11.46
C THR A 25 -5.95 16.26 12.87
N ASN A 26 -5.59 14.98 12.98
CA ASN A 26 -5.54 14.23 14.24
C ASN A 26 -4.07 13.87 14.56
N ILE A 27 -3.62 14.19 15.75
CA ILE A 27 -2.27 13.91 16.19
C ILE A 27 -2.26 12.89 17.33
N LEU A 28 -1.50 11.84 17.15
CA LEU A 28 -1.18 10.85 18.16
C LEU A 28 0.27 11.10 18.64
N TYR A 29 0.44 11.67 19.83
CA TYR A 29 1.78 11.98 20.37
C TYR A 29 2.10 11.19 21.62
N GLY A 30 3.38 11.02 21.90
CA GLY A 30 3.91 10.30 23.06
C GLY A 30 5.25 9.66 22.76
N ASP A 31 5.88 9.06 23.76
CA ASP A 31 7.18 8.42 23.61
C ASP A 31 7.16 7.27 22.59
N ASN A 32 8.34 6.83 22.20
CA ASN A 32 8.48 5.67 21.30
C ASN A 32 7.96 4.39 21.97
N ALA A 33 7.47 3.47 21.16
CA ALA A 33 6.90 2.19 21.58
C ALA A 33 5.61 2.26 22.42
N GLN A 34 4.95 3.44 22.56
CA GLN A 34 3.68 3.56 23.29
C GLN A 34 2.47 3.01 22.52
N GLY A 35 2.56 2.81 21.22
CA GLY A 35 1.49 2.23 20.41
C GLY A 35 0.92 3.14 19.32
N LYS A 36 1.48 4.34 19.11
CA LYS A 36 1.02 5.30 18.08
C LYS A 36 0.89 4.66 16.69
N THR A 37 1.97 4.07 16.20
CA THR A 37 2.00 3.35 14.91
C THR A 37 0.98 2.22 14.83
N ASN A 38 0.64 1.57 15.96
CA ASN A 38 -0.33 0.47 15.97
C ASN A 38 -1.75 0.96 15.66
N VAL A 39 -2.10 2.20 16.00
CA VAL A 39 -3.38 2.83 15.61
C VAL A 39 -3.41 3.01 14.08
N LEU A 40 -2.35 3.57 13.50
CA LEU A 40 -2.24 3.73 12.05
C LEU A 40 -2.29 2.37 11.34
N GLU A 41 -1.62 1.35 11.90
CA GLU A 41 -1.64 -0.01 11.35
C GLU A 41 -3.06 -0.59 11.33
N ALA A 42 -3.87 -0.35 12.36
CA ALA A 42 -5.25 -0.79 12.40
C ALA A 42 -6.11 -0.10 11.33
N VAL A 43 -5.97 1.22 11.17
CA VAL A 43 -6.65 1.99 10.11
C VAL A 43 -6.24 1.46 8.74
N TYR A 44 -4.94 1.32 8.49
CA TYR A 44 -4.41 0.83 7.22
C TYR A 44 -4.89 -0.60 6.89
N LEU A 45 -4.94 -1.48 7.89
CA LEU A 45 -5.46 -2.83 7.74
C LEU A 45 -6.94 -2.83 7.32
N CYS A 46 -7.75 -1.92 7.88
CA CYS A 46 -9.16 -1.76 7.52
C CYS A 46 -9.37 -1.24 6.10
N GLY A 47 -8.44 -0.48 5.53
CA GLY A 47 -8.56 0.01 4.15
C GLY A 47 -7.95 -0.92 3.11
N THR A 48 -6.91 -1.70 3.47
CA THR A 48 -6.09 -2.45 2.51
C THR A 48 -6.06 -3.95 2.73
N THR A 49 -6.65 -4.44 3.83
CA THR A 49 -6.60 -5.84 4.27
C THR A 49 -5.21 -6.36 4.67
N LYS A 50 -4.19 -5.52 4.66
CA LYS A 50 -2.81 -5.90 5.00
C LYS A 50 -2.16 -4.88 5.93
N SER A 51 -1.22 -5.32 6.75
CA SER A 51 -0.37 -4.41 7.52
C SER A 51 0.59 -3.66 6.58
N HIS A 52 0.75 -2.34 6.76
CA HIS A 52 1.78 -1.56 6.05
C HIS A 52 3.19 -2.03 6.44
N ARG A 53 3.37 -2.51 7.66
CA ARG A 53 4.64 -3.05 8.19
C ARG A 53 4.94 -4.48 7.74
N GLY A 54 4.04 -5.10 6.93
CA GLY A 54 4.20 -6.48 6.46
C GLY A 54 3.93 -7.56 7.51
N SER A 55 3.37 -7.22 8.67
CA SER A 55 3.04 -8.17 9.74
C SER A 55 1.97 -9.16 9.30
N LYS A 56 2.08 -10.40 9.78
CA LYS A 56 1.04 -11.43 9.59
C LYS A 56 -0.13 -11.15 10.54
N ASP A 57 -1.33 -11.58 10.18
CA ASP A 57 -2.54 -11.36 10.97
C ASP A 57 -2.38 -11.80 12.45
N LYS A 58 -1.73 -12.94 12.69
CA LYS A 58 -1.48 -13.46 14.04
C LYS A 58 -0.53 -12.62 14.89
N GLU A 59 0.35 -11.84 14.24
CA GLU A 59 1.33 -10.97 14.91
C GLU A 59 0.72 -9.63 15.35
N MET A 60 -0.45 -9.30 14.84
CA MET A 60 -1.22 -8.11 15.22
C MET A 60 -2.17 -8.38 16.38
N ILE A 61 -2.40 -9.65 16.75
CA ILE A 61 -3.18 -10.02 17.94
C ILE A 61 -2.34 -9.76 19.18
N ARG A 62 -2.96 -9.18 20.22
CA ARG A 62 -2.30 -8.89 21.49
C ARG A 62 -1.69 -10.18 22.08
N PHE A 63 -0.56 -10.04 22.75
CA PHE A 63 0.11 -11.15 23.43
C PHE A 63 -0.90 -11.89 24.35
N GLU A 64 -0.78 -13.22 24.40
CA GLU A 64 -1.63 -14.12 25.19
C GLU A 64 -3.10 -14.19 24.76
N GLN A 65 -3.50 -13.44 23.73
CA GLN A 65 -4.86 -13.50 23.17
C GLN A 65 -4.89 -14.36 21.90
N ASP A 66 -6.05 -14.93 21.59
CA ASP A 66 -6.26 -15.78 20.41
C ASP A 66 -6.95 -15.07 19.27
N GLU A 67 -7.57 -13.92 19.57
CA GLU A 67 -8.31 -13.13 18.60
C GLU A 67 -8.24 -11.63 18.90
N SER A 68 -8.45 -10.84 17.85
CA SER A 68 -8.52 -9.39 17.92
C SER A 68 -9.67 -8.88 17.05
N HIS A 69 -10.30 -7.80 17.49
CA HIS A 69 -11.35 -7.11 16.76
C HIS A 69 -10.96 -5.67 16.46
N ILE A 70 -11.24 -5.23 15.25
CA ILE A 70 -11.08 -3.84 14.82
C ILE A 70 -12.39 -3.42 14.20
N ARG A 71 -12.90 -2.26 14.61
CA ARG A 71 -14.05 -1.61 13.99
C ARG A 71 -13.64 -0.21 13.57
N MET A 72 -13.95 0.15 12.34
CA MET A 72 -13.72 1.47 11.80
C MET A 72 -15.01 1.99 11.16
N MET A 73 -15.41 3.21 11.52
CA MET A 73 -16.50 3.93 10.88
C MET A 73 -15.91 4.92 9.86
N VAL A 74 -16.39 4.87 8.63
CA VAL A 74 -15.94 5.72 7.53
C VAL A 74 -17.12 6.45 6.94
N LYS A 75 -17.04 7.76 6.78
CA LYS A 75 -18.03 8.54 6.06
C LYS A 75 -17.56 8.84 4.65
N LYS A 76 -18.36 8.42 3.67
CA LYS A 76 -18.11 8.65 2.25
C LYS A 76 -19.40 9.07 1.56
N ASP A 77 -19.37 10.13 0.77
CA ASP A 77 -20.53 10.65 0.03
C ASP A 77 -21.78 10.87 0.92
N GLY A 78 -21.53 11.29 2.19
CA GLY A 78 -22.59 11.52 3.19
C GLY A 78 -23.11 10.25 3.87
N VAL A 79 -22.66 9.06 3.48
CA VAL A 79 -23.06 7.76 4.05
C VAL A 79 -21.96 7.23 4.96
N SER A 80 -22.33 6.77 6.17
CA SER A 80 -21.40 6.11 7.10
C SER A 80 -21.38 4.61 6.83
N HIS A 81 -20.18 4.07 6.62
CA HIS A 81 -19.91 2.65 6.44
C HIS A 81 -19.16 2.10 7.65
N LYS A 82 -19.58 0.93 8.11
CA LYS A 82 -18.94 0.21 9.21
C LYS A 82 -18.09 -0.92 8.66
N ILE A 83 -16.80 -0.89 8.95
CA ILE A 83 -15.87 -1.97 8.62
C ILE A 83 -15.52 -2.68 9.92
N ASP A 84 -15.88 -3.95 10.02
CA ASP A 84 -15.49 -4.84 11.13
C ASP A 84 -14.45 -5.85 10.63
N MET A 85 -13.33 -5.98 11.35
CA MET A 85 -12.32 -7.02 11.11
C MET A 85 -12.13 -7.88 12.34
N HIS A 86 -12.08 -9.18 12.13
CA HIS A 86 -11.84 -10.17 13.17
C HIS A 86 -10.62 -11.00 12.81
N LEU A 87 -9.53 -10.82 13.54
CA LEU A 87 -8.29 -11.58 13.39
C LEU A 87 -8.30 -12.78 14.32
N LYS A 88 -7.85 -13.94 13.85
CA LYS A 88 -7.70 -15.19 14.62
C LYS A 88 -6.37 -15.84 14.34
N LYS A 89 -5.70 -16.37 15.37
CA LYS A 89 -4.37 -17.00 15.24
C LYS A 89 -4.32 -18.13 14.21
N ASN A 90 -5.34 -18.96 14.14
CA ASN A 90 -5.35 -20.22 13.39
C ASN A 90 -6.42 -20.27 12.29
N LYS A 91 -7.02 -19.13 11.94
CA LYS A 91 -8.04 -19.03 10.89
C LYS A 91 -7.78 -17.81 10.03
N ALA A 92 -8.33 -17.82 8.81
CA ALA A 92 -8.39 -16.62 7.99
C ALA A 92 -9.20 -15.53 8.72
N LYS A 93 -8.78 -14.26 8.55
CA LYS A 93 -9.51 -13.13 9.11
C LYS A 93 -10.93 -13.05 8.54
N GLY A 94 -11.87 -12.68 9.38
CA GLY A 94 -13.22 -12.30 8.98
C GLY A 94 -13.30 -10.81 8.72
N ILE A 95 -14.05 -10.40 7.68
CA ILE A 95 -14.32 -9.00 7.38
C ILE A 95 -15.82 -8.86 7.15
N ALA A 96 -16.43 -7.81 7.69
CA ALA A 96 -17.80 -7.44 7.40
C ALA A 96 -17.88 -5.95 7.07
N ILE A 97 -18.77 -5.60 6.17
CA ILE A 97 -19.11 -4.22 5.79
C ILE A 97 -20.59 -4.02 6.11
N ASP A 98 -20.91 -3.02 6.93
CA ASP A 98 -22.27 -2.70 7.38
C ASP A 98 -22.99 -3.90 8.00
N GLY A 99 -22.22 -4.76 8.70
CA GLY A 99 -22.70 -5.99 9.33
C GLY A 99 -22.81 -7.19 8.39
N ILE A 100 -22.55 -7.04 7.10
CA ILE A 100 -22.62 -8.11 6.10
C ILE A 100 -21.22 -8.70 5.90
N PRO A 101 -20.99 -9.99 6.23
CA PRO A 101 -19.70 -10.64 5.99
C PRO A 101 -19.36 -10.67 4.49
N ILE A 102 -18.15 -10.21 4.15
CA ILE A 102 -17.64 -10.28 2.78
C ILE A 102 -16.79 -11.53 2.58
N ARG A 103 -16.85 -12.09 1.37
CA ARG A 103 -16.10 -13.30 1.01
C ARG A 103 -14.77 -13.00 0.33
N LYS A 104 -14.68 -11.83 -0.30
CA LYS A 104 -13.49 -11.40 -1.04
C LYS A 104 -12.99 -10.06 -0.47
N ALA A 105 -11.72 -10.00 -0.14
CA ALA A 105 -11.07 -8.76 0.27
C ALA A 105 -11.26 -7.61 -0.75
N ALA A 106 -11.47 -7.98 -2.02
CA ALA A 106 -11.78 -7.04 -3.11
C ALA A 106 -13.02 -6.17 -2.88
N GLU A 107 -13.98 -6.64 -2.06
CA GLU A 107 -15.20 -5.89 -1.75
C GLU A 107 -14.94 -4.71 -0.80
N LEU A 108 -13.83 -4.74 -0.06
CA LEU A 108 -13.41 -3.67 0.84
C LEU A 108 -12.80 -2.47 0.11
N PHE A 109 -12.06 -2.74 -0.99
CA PHE A 109 -11.34 -1.69 -1.70
C PHE A 109 -12.30 -0.65 -2.32
N GLY A 110 -11.96 0.63 -2.12
CA GLY A 110 -12.72 1.77 -2.60
C GLY A 110 -13.79 2.28 -1.63
N ILE A 111 -13.98 1.66 -0.42
CA ILE A 111 -14.76 2.25 0.66
C ILE A 111 -13.96 3.41 1.28
N VAL A 112 -12.70 3.16 1.59
CA VAL A 112 -11.74 4.19 2.01
C VAL A 112 -10.47 4.06 1.18
N ASN A 113 -9.95 5.19 0.70
CA ASN A 113 -8.65 5.26 0.06
C ASN A 113 -7.66 5.83 1.07
N LEU A 114 -6.58 5.12 1.29
CA LEU A 114 -5.56 5.48 2.27
C LEU A 114 -4.23 5.73 1.55
N VAL A 115 -3.56 6.81 1.93
CA VAL A 115 -2.16 7.04 1.57
C VAL A 115 -1.36 7.09 2.87
N ALA A 116 -0.50 6.10 3.06
CA ALA A 116 0.34 6.02 4.24
C ALA A 116 1.76 6.47 3.90
N PHE A 117 2.31 7.30 4.76
CA PHE A 117 3.71 7.71 4.74
C PHE A 117 4.41 7.08 5.95
N SER A 118 5.52 6.45 5.72
CA SER A 118 6.32 5.82 6.77
C SER A 118 7.82 5.85 6.41
N PRO A 119 8.72 5.69 7.39
CA PRO A 119 10.15 5.56 7.11
C PRO A 119 10.49 4.42 6.16
N GLU A 120 9.67 3.37 6.15
CA GLU A 120 9.80 2.21 5.27
C GLU A 120 9.55 2.53 3.78
N ASP A 121 8.92 3.65 3.43
CA ASP A 121 8.68 4.04 2.03
C ASP A 121 9.98 4.20 1.23
N LEU A 122 11.07 4.50 1.91
CA LEU A 122 12.39 4.52 1.32
C LEU A 122 12.79 3.16 0.70
N ASN A 123 12.21 2.06 1.18
CA ASN A 123 12.43 0.72 0.67
C ASN A 123 11.89 0.54 -0.76
N ILE A 124 10.89 1.31 -1.18
CA ILE A 124 10.39 1.33 -2.56
C ILE A 124 11.52 1.72 -3.52
N ILE A 125 12.37 2.66 -3.10
CA ILE A 125 13.52 3.12 -3.89
C ILE A 125 14.73 2.18 -3.71
N LYS A 126 15.06 1.80 -2.48
CA LYS A 126 16.33 1.09 -2.16
C LYS A 126 16.27 -0.41 -2.38
N ASN A 127 15.15 -1.03 -2.06
CA ASN A 127 15.04 -2.48 -2.03
C ASN A 127 14.78 -3.09 -3.42
N GLY A 128 14.61 -4.42 -3.44
CA GLY A 128 14.38 -5.19 -4.65
C GLY A 128 13.00 -4.96 -5.28
N PRO A 129 12.76 -5.56 -6.46
CA PRO A 129 11.52 -5.39 -7.23
C PRO A 129 10.24 -5.79 -6.50
N SER A 130 10.32 -6.60 -5.44
CA SER A 130 9.17 -7.02 -4.64
C SER A 130 8.43 -5.86 -3.99
N GLU A 131 9.20 -4.87 -3.44
CA GLU A 131 8.61 -3.69 -2.81
C GLU A 131 7.92 -2.81 -3.85
N ARG A 132 8.54 -2.62 -5.02
CA ARG A 132 7.97 -1.82 -6.11
C ARG A 132 6.73 -2.46 -6.72
N ARG A 133 6.70 -3.79 -6.88
CA ARG A 133 5.46 -4.48 -7.28
C ARG A 133 4.36 -4.35 -6.25
N ARG A 134 4.74 -4.52 -4.95
CA ARG A 134 3.78 -4.34 -3.84
C ARG A 134 3.16 -2.95 -3.86
N PHE A 135 3.97 -1.93 -4.09
CA PHE A 135 3.52 -0.55 -4.24
C PHE A 135 2.53 -0.40 -5.41
N MET A 136 2.92 -0.82 -6.64
CA MET A 136 2.02 -0.75 -7.80
C MET A 136 0.72 -1.51 -7.57
N ASP A 137 0.79 -2.72 -7.02
CA ASP A 137 -0.38 -3.57 -6.80
C ASP A 137 -1.33 -2.96 -5.78
N LEU A 138 -0.80 -2.37 -4.70
CA LEU A 138 -1.61 -1.78 -3.66
C LEU A 138 -2.38 -0.56 -4.18
N GLU A 139 -1.66 0.35 -4.83
CA GLU A 139 -2.25 1.59 -5.34
C GLU A 139 -3.28 1.29 -6.44
N LEU A 140 -2.94 0.44 -7.39
CA LEU A 140 -3.86 0.03 -8.44
C LEU A 140 -5.09 -0.71 -7.89
N CYS A 141 -4.93 -1.55 -6.86
CA CYS A 141 -6.07 -2.24 -6.24
C CYS A 141 -7.04 -1.27 -5.54
N GLN A 142 -6.55 -0.18 -4.96
CA GLN A 142 -7.41 0.84 -4.35
C GLN A 142 -8.21 1.63 -5.42
N LEU A 143 -7.61 1.88 -6.58
CA LEU A 143 -8.13 2.77 -7.60
C LEU A 143 -8.90 2.07 -8.72
N ASN A 144 -8.62 0.78 -8.96
CA ASN A 144 -9.14 0.07 -10.12
C ASN A 144 -9.63 -1.34 -9.78
N LYS A 145 -10.96 -1.50 -9.72
CA LYS A 145 -11.59 -2.79 -9.41
C LYS A 145 -11.31 -3.86 -10.48
N VAL A 146 -11.10 -3.46 -11.75
CA VAL A 146 -10.74 -4.39 -12.82
C VAL A 146 -9.34 -4.93 -12.58
N TYR A 147 -8.38 -4.05 -12.27
CA TYR A 147 -7.02 -4.48 -11.91
C TYR A 147 -7.01 -5.48 -10.75
N LEU A 148 -7.72 -5.18 -9.68
CA LEU A 148 -7.84 -6.05 -8.52
C LEU A 148 -8.38 -7.44 -8.87
N GLN A 149 -9.39 -7.52 -9.74
CA GLN A 149 -9.95 -8.78 -10.22
C GLN A 149 -8.94 -9.56 -11.08
N GLU A 150 -8.28 -8.89 -12.03
CA GLU A 150 -7.28 -9.50 -12.91
C GLU A 150 -6.08 -9.99 -12.10
N LEU A 151 -5.57 -9.20 -11.14
CA LEU A 151 -4.46 -9.58 -10.26
C LEU A 151 -4.82 -10.79 -9.38
N THR A 152 -6.03 -10.81 -8.82
CA THR A 152 -6.51 -11.94 -8.01
C THR A 152 -6.58 -13.23 -8.84
N SER A 153 -7.13 -13.14 -10.06
CA SER A 153 -7.25 -14.27 -11.00
C SER A 153 -5.88 -14.74 -11.47
N TYR A 154 -5.00 -13.81 -11.83
CA TYR A 154 -3.63 -14.09 -12.23
C TYR A 154 -2.87 -14.84 -11.15
N ASN A 155 -2.89 -14.34 -9.91
CA ASN A 155 -2.19 -14.97 -8.78
C ASN A 155 -2.74 -16.37 -8.48
N LYS A 156 -4.05 -16.60 -8.62
CA LYS A 156 -4.65 -17.92 -8.47
C LYS A 156 -4.13 -18.88 -9.55
N VAL A 157 -4.14 -18.45 -10.81
CA VAL A 157 -3.63 -19.25 -11.96
C VAL A 157 -2.14 -19.51 -11.82
N LEU A 158 -1.34 -18.50 -11.46
CA LEU A 158 0.10 -18.63 -11.24
C LEU A 158 0.41 -19.67 -10.17
N ASN A 159 -0.32 -19.66 -9.05
CA ASN A 159 -0.13 -20.63 -7.98
C ASN A 159 -0.51 -22.07 -8.44
N GLN A 160 -1.58 -22.24 -9.21
CA GLN A 160 -1.99 -23.53 -9.76
C GLN A 160 -0.97 -24.04 -10.79
N ARG A 161 -0.50 -23.17 -11.69
CA ARG A 161 0.56 -23.52 -12.65
C ARG A 161 1.85 -23.92 -11.93
N ASN A 162 2.29 -23.18 -10.92
CA ASN A 162 3.48 -23.51 -10.15
C ASN A 162 3.32 -24.83 -9.36
N LYS A 163 2.12 -25.16 -8.89
CA LYS A 163 1.82 -26.45 -8.30
C LYS A 163 1.93 -27.56 -9.35
N LEU A 164 1.29 -27.38 -10.51
CA LEU A 164 1.36 -28.33 -11.63
C LEU A 164 2.79 -28.58 -12.08
N LEU A 165 3.64 -27.55 -12.22
CA LEU A 165 5.06 -27.70 -12.56
C LEU A 165 5.83 -28.57 -11.56
N LYS A 166 5.44 -28.58 -10.30
CA LYS A 166 6.01 -29.49 -9.28
C LYS A 166 5.48 -30.91 -9.45
N ASP A 167 4.18 -31.06 -9.72
CA ASP A 167 3.51 -32.34 -9.84
C ASP A 167 3.96 -33.10 -11.10
N ILE A 168 4.21 -32.40 -12.22
CA ILE A 168 4.75 -32.94 -13.47
C ILE A 168 6.11 -33.69 -13.25
N GLY A 169 6.93 -33.17 -12.31
CA GLY A 169 8.18 -33.86 -11.93
C GLY A 169 8.00 -35.29 -11.44
N PHE A 170 6.80 -35.64 -10.97
CA PHE A 170 6.41 -36.97 -10.50
C PHE A 170 5.47 -37.69 -11.48
N GLN A 171 4.72 -36.94 -12.29
CA GLN A 171 3.72 -37.48 -13.24
C GLN A 171 3.83 -36.73 -14.60
N PRO A 172 4.75 -37.14 -15.48
CA PRO A 172 5.02 -36.46 -16.76
C PRO A 172 3.80 -36.31 -17.68
N GLY A 173 2.80 -37.20 -17.59
CA GLY A 173 1.56 -37.13 -18.38
C GLY A 173 0.69 -35.90 -18.13
N LEU A 174 0.96 -35.16 -17.07
CA LEU A 174 0.24 -33.92 -16.76
C LEU A 174 0.71 -32.72 -17.62
N THR A 175 1.77 -32.87 -18.42
CA THR A 175 2.37 -31.77 -19.20
C THR A 175 1.35 -31.12 -20.17
N GLU A 176 0.45 -31.89 -20.76
CA GLU A 176 -0.58 -31.40 -21.69
C GLU A 176 -1.54 -30.43 -21.03
N THR A 177 -1.71 -30.52 -19.71
CA THR A 177 -2.60 -29.61 -18.96
C THR A 177 -2.01 -28.21 -18.76
N LEU A 178 -0.70 -28.02 -19.02
CA LEU A 178 -0.07 -26.70 -18.93
C LEU A 178 -0.68 -25.67 -19.89
N ASP A 179 -1.14 -26.09 -21.07
CA ASP A 179 -1.70 -25.18 -22.08
C ASP A 179 -2.88 -24.40 -21.54
N VAL A 180 -3.75 -25.05 -20.78
CA VAL A 180 -4.93 -24.38 -20.19
C VAL A 180 -4.53 -23.32 -19.18
N TRP A 181 -3.51 -23.59 -18.35
CA TRP A 181 -3.01 -22.63 -17.38
C TRP A 181 -2.23 -21.50 -18.04
N ASP A 182 -1.46 -21.79 -19.09
CA ASP A 182 -0.71 -20.80 -19.87
C ASP A 182 -1.66 -19.81 -20.56
N MET A 183 -2.71 -20.29 -21.22
CA MET A 183 -3.73 -19.42 -21.84
C MET A 183 -4.35 -18.45 -20.82
N GLN A 184 -4.76 -18.95 -19.66
CA GLN A 184 -5.36 -18.12 -18.61
C GLN A 184 -4.34 -17.12 -18.04
N LEU A 185 -3.11 -17.57 -17.79
CA LEU A 185 -2.04 -16.71 -17.26
C LEU A 185 -1.73 -15.55 -18.21
N VAL A 186 -1.64 -15.84 -19.51
CA VAL A 186 -1.41 -14.86 -20.57
C VAL A 186 -2.58 -13.87 -20.65
N SER A 187 -3.82 -14.36 -20.62
CA SER A 187 -5.02 -13.52 -20.70
C SER A 187 -5.07 -12.49 -19.57
N TYR A 188 -4.92 -12.92 -18.31
CA TYR A 188 -4.91 -12.03 -17.16
C TYR A 188 -3.65 -11.14 -17.12
N GLY A 189 -2.50 -11.72 -17.43
CA GLY A 189 -1.23 -11.01 -17.35
C GLY A 189 -1.09 -9.88 -18.36
N LYS A 190 -1.58 -10.02 -19.59
CA LYS A 190 -1.61 -8.94 -20.59
C LYS A 190 -2.36 -7.71 -20.06
N LYS A 191 -3.50 -7.90 -19.40
CA LYS A 191 -4.29 -6.80 -18.83
C LYS A 191 -3.55 -6.14 -17.66
N ILE A 192 -2.88 -6.92 -16.79
CA ILE A 192 -2.09 -6.39 -15.69
C ILE A 192 -0.96 -5.50 -16.21
N ILE A 193 -0.19 -5.98 -17.20
CA ILE A 193 0.91 -5.22 -17.80
C ILE A 193 0.40 -3.90 -18.39
N PHE A 194 -0.71 -3.96 -19.14
CA PHE A 194 -1.33 -2.78 -19.73
C PHE A 194 -1.74 -1.74 -18.67
N LEU A 195 -2.46 -2.19 -17.62
CA LEU A 195 -2.93 -1.29 -16.56
C LEU A 195 -1.79 -0.72 -15.71
N ARG A 196 -0.73 -1.50 -15.46
CA ARG A 196 0.48 -0.99 -14.80
C ARG A 196 1.19 0.07 -15.64
N ARG A 197 1.26 -0.13 -16.95
CA ARG A 197 1.87 0.86 -17.86
C ARG A 197 1.12 2.19 -17.79
N GLN A 198 -0.20 2.16 -17.93
CA GLN A 198 -1.02 3.38 -17.81
C GLN A 198 -0.83 4.06 -16.45
N PHE A 199 -0.85 3.30 -15.36
CA PHE A 199 -0.64 3.83 -14.01
C PHE A 199 0.74 4.49 -13.87
N MET A 200 1.80 3.86 -14.36
CA MET A 200 3.15 4.39 -14.25
C MET A 200 3.37 5.63 -15.12
N GLU A 201 2.70 5.74 -16.27
CA GLU A 201 2.68 6.93 -17.12
C GLU A 201 1.98 8.09 -16.40
N GLU A 202 0.77 7.87 -15.86
CA GLU A 202 0.02 8.89 -15.12
C GLU A 202 0.76 9.35 -13.86
N LEU A 203 1.28 8.41 -13.08
CA LEU A 203 2.04 8.71 -11.87
C LEU A 203 3.34 9.46 -12.22
N GLY A 204 3.98 9.11 -13.35
CA GLY A 204 5.18 9.75 -13.87
C GLY A 204 4.98 11.21 -14.24
N GLU A 205 3.80 11.60 -14.72
CA GLU A 205 3.46 13.00 -14.95
C GLU A 205 3.31 13.79 -13.65
N ILE A 206 2.61 13.22 -12.69
CA ILE A 206 2.33 13.87 -11.39
C ILE A 206 3.63 14.04 -10.60
N ILE A 207 4.43 12.96 -10.46
CA ILE A 207 5.66 12.99 -9.66
C ILE A 207 6.67 14.00 -10.19
N ARG A 208 6.73 14.21 -11.50
CA ARG A 208 7.64 15.17 -12.13
C ARG A 208 7.41 16.59 -11.62
N GLN A 209 6.15 17.00 -11.52
CA GLN A 209 5.80 18.32 -11.00
C GLN A 209 6.07 18.45 -9.49
N ILE A 210 5.72 17.45 -8.71
CA ILE A 210 5.93 17.43 -7.25
C ILE A 210 7.42 17.48 -6.92
N HIS A 211 8.22 16.62 -7.57
CA HIS A 211 9.66 16.56 -7.36
C HIS A 211 10.37 17.84 -7.76
N SER A 212 9.95 18.45 -8.86
CA SER A 212 10.45 19.74 -9.30
C SER A 212 10.21 20.83 -8.25
N ASN A 213 9.04 20.85 -7.62
CA ASN A 213 8.73 21.80 -6.55
C ASN A 213 9.56 21.52 -5.29
N LEU A 214 9.67 20.27 -4.87
CA LEU A 214 10.46 19.86 -3.70
C LEU A 214 11.96 20.15 -3.83
N THR A 215 12.49 20.08 -5.05
CA THR A 215 13.92 20.31 -5.31
C THR A 215 14.25 21.71 -5.78
N GLY A 216 13.26 22.62 -5.81
CA GLY A 216 13.43 23.98 -6.34
C GLY A 216 13.87 23.99 -7.81
N LYS A 217 13.30 23.07 -8.62
CA LYS A 217 13.57 22.87 -10.05
C LYS A 217 15.01 22.45 -10.39
N LYS A 218 15.74 21.89 -9.43
CA LYS A 218 17.14 21.46 -9.63
C LYS A 218 17.27 20.04 -10.17
N GLU A 219 16.24 19.22 -10.00
CA GLU A 219 16.25 17.82 -10.39
C GLU A 219 15.01 17.47 -11.22
N GLU A 220 15.21 16.68 -12.28
CA GLU A 220 14.15 16.09 -13.08
C GLU A 220 14.01 14.60 -12.71
N ILE A 221 12.82 14.19 -12.23
CA ILE A 221 12.53 12.80 -11.92
C ILE A 221 11.76 12.12 -13.06
N ARG A 222 12.04 10.83 -13.30
CA ARG A 222 11.32 9.98 -14.25
C ARG A 222 11.04 8.62 -13.64
N LEU A 223 9.82 8.11 -13.86
CA LEU A 223 9.44 6.74 -13.58
C LEU A 223 9.44 5.96 -14.88
N LEU A 224 10.14 4.84 -14.91
CA LEU A 224 10.23 3.97 -16.08
C LEU A 224 9.68 2.59 -15.70
N TYR A 225 8.53 2.21 -16.27
CA TYR A 225 8.00 0.86 -16.09
C TYR A 225 8.86 -0.13 -16.87
N GLU A 226 9.30 -1.19 -16.20
CA GLU A 226 10.16 -2.25 -16.71
C GLU A 226 9.38 -3.58 -16.64
N PRO A 227 8.49 -3.87 -17.61
CA PRO A 227 7.80 -5.16 -17.65
C PRO A 227 8.81 -6.27 -17.93
N ASP A 228 8.67 -7.40 -17.23
CA ASP A 228 9.46 -8.60 -17.51
C ASP A 228 9.20 -9.14 -18.93
N VAL A 229 7.99 -8.88 -19.42
CA VAL A 229 7.57 -9.24 -20.77
C VAL A 229 6.52 -8.26 -21.30
N GLU A 230 6.64 -7.91 -22.59
CA GLU A 230 5.63 -7.08 -23.27
C GLU A 230 4.36 -7.86 -23.58
N GLU A 231 3.19 -7.20 -23.56
CA GLU A 231 1.88 -7.85 -23.75
C GLU A 231 1.82 -8.66 -25.05
N LYS A 232 2.39 -8.12 -26.14
CA LYS A 232 2.32 -8.69 -27.48
C LYS A 232 3.03 -10.03 -27.63
N VAL A 233 4.12 -10.22 -26.88
CA VAL A 233 5.00 -11.38 -26.96
C VAL A 233 4.89 -12.30 -25.74
N PHE A 234 3.97 -12.04 -24.83
CA PHE A 234 3.90 -12.78 -23.56
C PHE A 234 3.64 -14.28 -23.79
N GLU A 235 2.73 -14.63 -24.69
CA GLU A 235 2.41 -16.02 -24.99
C GLU A 235 3.62 -16.77 -25.54
N GLU A 236 4.29 -16.19 -26.53
CA GLU A 236 5.49 -16.77 -27.13
C GLU A 236 6.62 -16.95 -26.10
N LYS A 237 6.85 -15.93 -25.26
CA LYS A 237 7.88 -15.97 -24.22
C LYS A 237 7.57 -17.00 -23.13
N LEU A 238 6.30 -17.12 -22.74
CA LEU A 238 5.89 -18.12 -21.75
C LEU A 238 6.07 -19.53 -22.28
N GLN A 239 5.71 -19.80 -23.56
CA GLN A 239 5.92 -21.08 -24.22
C GLN A 239 7.41 -21.42 -24.35
N SER A 240 8.23 -20.45 -24.77
CA SER A 240 9.68 -20.64 -24.89
C SER A 240 10.36 -20.90 -23.54
N ALA A 241 9.75 -20.43 -22.43
CA ALA A 241 10.27 -20.63 -21.08
C ALA A 241 9.87 -21.99 -20.46
N ARG A 242 9.03 -22.80 -21.11
CA ARG A 242 8.48 -24.05 -20.53
C ARG A 242 9.53 -25.02 -20.02
N GLU A 243 10.56 -25.28 -20.79
CA GLU A 243 11.65 -26.21 -20.39
C GLU A 243 12.34 -25.70 -19.12
N LYS A 244 12.61 -24.39 -19.05
CA LYS A 244 13.17 -23.72 -17.88
C LYS A 244 12.21 -23.83 -16.69
N ASP A 245 10.92 -23.57 -16.89
CA ASP A 245 9.89 -23.62 -15.85
C ASP A 245 9.73 -25.05 -15.30
N LEU A 246 9.75 -26.06 -16.16
CA LEU A 246 9.73 -27.48 -15.77
C LEU A 246 10.95 -27.84 -14.93
N ARG A 247 12.15 -27.40 -15.36
CA ARG A 247 13.40 -27.66 -14.65
C ARG A 247 13.42 -27.03 -13.26
N PHE A 248 13.00 -25.76 -13.14
CA PHE A 248 13.03 -25.01 -11.88
C PHE A 248 11.72 -25.09 -11.08
N ARG A 249 10.68 -25.73 -11.64
CA ARG A 249 9.36 -25.93 -11.02
C ARG A 249 8.68 -24.62 -10.61
N VAL A 250 8.90 -23.56 -11.40
CA VAL A 250 8.37 -22.21 -11.14
C VAL A 250 8.19 -21.45 -12.45
N THR A 251 7.13 -20.65 -12.53
CA THR A 251 6.90 -19.76 -13.67
C THR A 251 7.94 -18.65 -13.69
N SER A 252 8.69 -18.54 -14.80
CA SER A 252 9.82 -17.62 -14.91
C SER A 252 9.56 -16.37 -15.75
N VAL A 253 8.36 -16.19 -16.32
CA VAL A 253 8.00 -15.07 -17.19
C VAL A 253 6.62 -14.54 -16.80
N GLY A 254 6.46 -13.23 -16.73
CA GLY A 254 5.18 -12.58 -16.52
C GLY A 254 5.19 -11.43 -15.50
N PRO A 255 4.04 -10.74 -15.29
CA PRO A 255 3.96 -9.51 -14.48
C PRO A 255 4.31 -9.70 -13.00
N HIS A 256 4.34 -10.91 -12.48
CA HIS A 256 4.86 -11.20 -11.14
C HIS A 256 6.39 -11.00 -11.02
N ARG A 257 7.07 -10.63 -12.12
CA ARG A 257 8.49 -10.30 -12.21
C ARG A 257 8.78 -8.87 -12.65
N ASP A 258 7.76 -8.10 -12.97
CA ASP A 258 7.91 -6.71 -13.37
C ASP A 258 8.67 -5.88 -12.33
N ASP A 259 9.21 -4.79 -12.81
CA ASP A 259 9.85 -3.76 -12.00
C ASP A 259 9.51 -2.36 -12.51
N PHE A 260 9.96 -1.34 -11.81
CA PHE A 260 10.10 0.01 -12.34
C PHE A 260 11.38 0.65 -11.82
N CYS A 261 11.94 1.55 -12.61
CA CYS A 261 13.11 2.33 -12.27
C CYS A 261 12.73 3.78 -11.98
N VAL A 262 13.33 4.34 -10.93
CA VAL A 262 13.24 5.77 -10.63
C VAL A 262 14.57 6.41 -11.01
N GLN A 263 14.53 7.38 -11.92
CA GLN A 263 15.70 8.12 -12.38
C GLN A 263 15.59 9.57 -11.96
N THR A 264 16.70 10.16 -11.56
CA THR A 264 16.84 11.61 -11.37
C THR A 264 17.97 12.10 -12.27
N ASN A 265 17.69 13.10 -13.10
CA ASN A 265 18.63 13.62 -14.11
C ASN A 265 19.22 12.50 -15.00
N GLY A 266 18.40 11.50 -15.35
CA GLY A 266 18.79 10.35 -16.18
C GLY A 266 19.59 9.26 -15.48
N ILE A 267 19.79 9.34 -14.15
CA ILE A 267 20.57 8.38 -13.34
C ILE A 267 19.64 7.55 -12.47
N ASP A 268 19.77 6.22 -12.48
CA ASP A 268 19.07 5.30 -11.58
C ASP A 268 19.47 5.60 -10.13
N ILE A 269 18.54 6.19 -9.37
CA ILE A 269 18.81 6.64 -7.99
C ILE A 269 18.93 5.50 -6.99
N ARG A 270 18.44 4.31 -7.30
CA ARG A 270 18.66 3.12 -6.47
C ARG A 270 20.14 2.77 -6.37
N LYS A 271 20.85 2.90 -7.49
CA LYS A 271 22.27 2.52 -7.59
C LYS A 271 23.22 3.66 -7.26
N TYR A 272 22.88 4.86 -7.71
CA TYR A 272 23.82 5.98 -7.73
C TYR A 272 23.31 7.24 -7.03
N GLY A 273 22.06 7.24 -6.56
CA GLY A 273 21.48 8.37 -5.86
C GLY A 273 22.03 8.55 -4.44
N SER A 274 22.24 9.81 -4.04
CA SER A 274 22.52 10.12 -2.64
C SER A 274 21.32 9.77 -1.73
N GLN A 275 21.56 9.62 -0.44
CA GLN A 275 20.46 9.36 0.51
C GLN A 275 19.39 10.46 0.47
N GLY A 276 19.81 11.73 0.32
CA GLY A 276 18.90 12.86 0.19
C GLY A 276 18.02 12.76 -1.06
N GLN A 277 18.60 12.39 -2.21
CA GLN A 277 17.86 12.16 -3.45
C GLN A 277 16.85 11.00 -3.31
N GLN A 278 17.28 9.90 -2.73
CA GLN A 278 16.41 8.74 -2.51
C GLN A 278 15.23 9.08 -1.59
N ARG A 279 15.45 9.83 -0.49
CA ARG A 279 14.39 10.31 0.41
C ARG A 279 13.44 11.28 -0.29
N THR A 280 13.97 12.24 -1.07
CA THR A 280 13.15 13.18 -1.83
C THR A 280 12.31 12.47 -2.87
N ALA A 281 12.86 11.48 -3.57
CA ALA A 281 12.12 10.69 -4.55
C ALA A 281 11.02 9.83 -3.90
N ALA A 282 11.30 9.21 -2.75
CA ALA A 282 10.30 8.46 -1.99
C ALA A 282 9.15 9.38 -1.53
N LEU A 283 9.46 10.55 -0.99
CA LEU A 283 8.46 11.55 -0.61
C LEU A 283 7.65 12.02 -1.82
N SER A 284 8.32 12.33 -2.94
CA SER A 284 7.64 12.75 -4.18
C SER A 284 6.69 11.67 -4.70
N LEU A 285 7.10 10.40 -4.62
CA LEU A 285 6.30 9.26 -5.02
C LEU A 285 5.03 9.14 -4.16
N LYS A 286 5.21 9.21 -2.84
CA LYS A 286 4.09 9.13 -1.89
C LYS A 286 3.13 10.31 -2.01
N MET A 287 3.64 11.51 -2.19
CA MET A 287 2.78 12.68 -2.46
C MET A 287 2.01 12.55 -3.77
N SER A 288 2.61 11.91 -4.78
CA SER A 288 1.95 11.69 -6.07
C SER A 288 0.73 10.78 -5.95
N GLU A 289 0.70 9.86 -4.99
CA GLU A 289 -0.46 9.01 -4.71
C GLU A 289 -1.67 9.84 -4.30
N ILE A 290 -1.50 10.90 -3.48
CA ILE A 290 -2.58 11.79 -3.05
C ILE A 290 -3.29 12.37 -4.28
N TYR A 291 -2.52 13.00 -5.16
CA TYR A 291 -3.05 13.62 -6.39
C TYR A 291 -3.65 12.61 -7.36
N LEU A 292 -3.08 11.41 -7.41
CA LEU A 292 -3.63 10.35 -8.25
C LEU A 292 -4.97 9.84 -7.72
N VAL A 293 -5.10 9.63 -6.40
CA VAL A 293 -6.37 9.28 -5.76
C VAL A 293 -7.42 10.34 -6.05
N GLU A 294 -7.11 11.62 -5.84
CA GLU A 294 -8.02 12.74 -6.12
C GLU A 294 -8.44 12.80 -7.60
N LYS A 295 -7.48 12.61 -8.51
CA LYS A 295 -7.75 12.59 -9.96
C LYS A 295 -8.73 11.50 -10.35
N VAL A 296 -8.56 10.28 -9.79
CA VAL A 296 -9.35 9.10 -10.15
C VAL A 296 -10.69 9.06 -9.43
N THR A 297 -10.70 9.32 -8.11
CA THR A 297 -11.90 9.14 -7.27
C THR A 297 -12.74 10.40 -7.14
N LYS A 298 -12.19 11.58 -7.48
CA LYS A 298 -12.79 12.90 -7.25
C LYS A 298 -13.07 13.19 -5.78
N ASP A 299 -12.34 12.52 -4.88
CA ASP A 299 -12.43 12.66 -3.43
C ASP A 299 -11.04 12.61 -2.81
N HIS A 300 -10.85 13.16 -1.63
CA HIS A 300 -9.57 13.16 -0.94
C HIS A 300 -9.34 11.80 -0.26
N PRO A 301 -8.10 11.25 -0.29
CA PRO A 301 -7.74 10.09 0.54
C PRO A 301 -7.70 10.49 2.01
N VAL A 302 -7.65 9.50 2.91
CA VAL A 302 -7.21 9.71 4.29
C VAL A 302 -5.71 9.46 4.37
N LEU A 303 -4.99 10.38 5.01
CA LEU A 303 -3.54 10.31 5.13
C LEU A 303 -3.11 9.77 6.49
N LEU A 304 -2.13 8.88 6.47
CA LEU A 304 -1.50 8.32 7.65
C LEU A 304 -0.01 8.68 7.61
N LEU A 305 0.44 9.51 8.54
CA LEU A 305 1.84 9.99 8.62
C LEU A 305 2.49 9.37 9.86
N ASP A 306 3.30 8.32 9.68
CA ASP A 306 3.95 7.59 10.77
C ASP A 306 5.39 8.07 10.97
N ASP A 307 5.59 8.95 11.94
CA ASP A 307 6.89 9.55 12.32
C ASP A 307 7.70 10.18 11.16
N VAL A 308 7.03 10.51 10.05
CA VAL A 308 7.69 10.97 8.80
C VAL A 308 8.25 12.38 8.95
N LEU A 309 7.60 13.24 9.72
CA LEU A 309 8.00 14.65 9.82
C LEU A 309 9.40 14.78 10.40
N SER A 310 9.76 13.98 11.39
CA SER A 310 11.10 13.98 12.02
C SER A 310 12.24 13.61 11.06
N GLU A 311 11.93 12.98 9.93
CA GLU A 311 12.92 12.59 8.92
C GLU A 311 13.12 13.63 7.81
N LEU A 312 12.28 14.67 7.78
CA LEU A 312 12.27 15.71 6.76
C LEU A 312 12.92 17.00 7.28
N ASP A 313 13.63 17.69 6.41
CA ASP A 313 14.02 19.07 6.67
C ASP A 313 12.81 20.02 6.63
N SER A 314 12.95 21.20 7.23
CA SER A 314 11.86 22.18 7.36
C SER A 314 11.20 22.56 6.02
N SER A 315 11.96 22.59 4.93
CA SER A 315 11.41 22.93 3.59
C SER A 315 10.46 21.84 3.09
N ARG A 316 10.85 20.55 3.24
CA ARG A 316 10.04 19.40 2.85
C ARG A 316 8.86 19.20 3.78
N GLN A 317 9.05 19.42 5.09
CA GLN A 317 7.95 19.42 6.06
C GLN A 317 6.88 20.43 5.67
N ASN A 318 7.27 21.69 5.44
CA ASN A 318 6.37 22.76 5.05
C ASN A 318 5.63 22.45 3.75
N TYR A 319 6.34 21.91 2.73
CA TYR A 319 5.72 21.55 1.47
C TYR A 319 4.67 20.43 1.66
N LEU A 320 5.00 19.38 2.42
CA LEU A 320 4.07 18.29 2.75
C LEU A 320 2.85 18.83 3.48
N LEU A 321 3.03 19.59 4.58
CA LEU A 321 1.95 20.11 5.40
C LEU A 321 1.02 21.06 4.62
N GLN A 322 1.57 21.90 3.74
CA GLN A 322 0.77 22.76 2.85
C GLN A 322 -0.02 21.94 1.80
N SER A 323 0.55 20.84 1.31
CA SER A 323 -0.09 20.00 0.28
C SER A 323 -1.25 19.15 0.80
N ILE A 324 -1.32 18.93 2.12
CA ILE A 324 -2.35 18.08 2.76
C ILE A 324 -3.46 18.89 3.45
N HIS A 325 -3.48 20.20 3.23
CA HIS A 325 -4.51 21.06 3.79
C HIS A 325 -5.90 20.64 3.31
N ASN A 326 -6.86 20.53 4.22
CA ASN A 326 -8.23 20.04 4.00
C ASN A 326 -8.36 18.52 3.72
N ILE A 327 -7.32 17.74 3.97
CA ILE A 327 -7.38 16.28 3.87
C ILE A 327 -7.34 15.70 5.29
N GLN A 328 -8.24 14.78 5.63
CA GLN A 328 -8.13 14.10 6.91
C GLN A 328 -6.77 13.44 7.05
N THR A 329 -6.04 13.83 8.08
CA THR A 329 -4.70 13.33 8.34
C THR A 329 -4.58 12.81 9.76
N VAL A 330 -3.99 11.62 9.92
CA VAL A 330 -3.63 11.05 11.23
C VAL A 330 -2.10 11.00 11.31
N ILE A 331 -1.52 11.79 12.22
CA ILE A 331 -0.07 11.97 12.35
C ILE A 331 0.39 11.33 13.67
N THR A 332 1.46 10.56 13.62
CA THR A 332 2.19 10.15 14.83
C THR A 332 3.46 10.97 14.99
N CYS A 333 3.76 11.39 16.20
CA CYS A 333 4.98 12.12 16.55
C CYS A 333 5.39 11.87 18.00
N THR A 334 6.62 12.21 18.33
CA THR A 334 7.12 12.14 19.72
C THR A 334 6.85 13.41 20.51
N GLY A 335 6.71 14.57 19.84
CA GLY A 335 6.41 15.86 20.42
C GLY A 335 5.59 16.73 19.47
N LEU A 336 5.03 17.83 19.97
CA LEU A 336 4.17 18.73 19.19
C LEU A 336 4.93 19.97 18.69
N ASP A 337 6.17 20.19 19.14
CA ASP A 337 6.90 21.44 18.92
C ASP A 337 7.07 21.77 17.43
N GLU A 338 7.46 20.80 16.61
CA GLU A 338 7.67 20.97 15.16
C GLU A 338 6.38 21.37 14.42
N LEU A 339 5.23 20.83 14.86
CA LEU A 339 3.92 21.13 14.25
C LEU A 339 3.44 22.55 14.64
N ILE A 340 3.70 22.95 15.89
CA ILE A 340 3.35 24.27 16.41
C ILE A 340 4.22 25.34 15.72
N GLU A 341 5.52 25.10 15.59
CA GLU A 341 6.46 26.00 14.92
C GLU A 341 6.09 26.26 13.45
N ASN A 342 5.55 25.25 12.76
CA ASN A 342 5.10 25.36 11.36
C ASN A 342 3.69 25.97 11.22
N ASN A 343 3.03 26.44 12.29
CA ASN A 343 1.66 26.94 12.30
C ASN A 343 0.66 25.99 11.62
N PHE A 344 0.86 24.69 11.77
CA PHE A 344 -0.03 23.70 11.20
C PHE A 344 -1.34 23.61 11.99
N SER A 345 -2.48 23.61 11.31
CA SER A 345 -3.78 23.51 11.96
C SER A 345 -3.95 22.13 12.56
N ILE A 346 -4.19 22.06 13.85
CA ILE A 346 -4.40 20.83 14.61
C ILE A 346 -5.83 20.86 15.13
N ASP A 347 -6.63 19.87 14.73
CA ASP A 347 -8.05 19.80 15.12
C ASP A 347 -8.25 18.90 16.34
N ARG A 348 -7.47 17.81 16.47
CA ARG A 348 -7.54 16.92 17.61
C ARG A 348 -6.19 16.35 18.00
N VAL A 349 -5.95 16.23 19.30
CA VAL A 349 -4.71 15.70 19.87
C VAL A 349 -5.02 14.57 20.82
N PHE A 350 -4.27 13.48 20.69
CA PHE A 350 -4.37 12.28 21.53
C PHE A 350 -2.99 11.99 22.16
N ARG A 351 -2.93 11.91 23.46
CA ARG A 351 -1.73 11.44 24.16
C ARG A 351 -1.77 9.92 24.28
N VAL A 352 -0.72 9.26 23.78
CA VAL A 352 -0.62 7.80 23.82
C VAL A 352 0.40 7.37 24.86
N THR A 353 -0.03 6.58 25.83
CA THR A 353 0.83 6.05 26.93
C THR A 353 0.46 4.58 27.17
N GLU A 354 1.41 3.66 26.98
CA GLU A 354 1.28 2.22 27.26
C GLU A 354 0.00 1.58 26.71
N GLY A 355 -0.38 1.91 25.46
CA GLY A 355 -1.59 1.37 24.84
C GLY A 355 -2.89 1.95 25.40
N LYS A 356 -2.84 3.12 26.00
CA LYS A 356 -4.00 3.92 26.40
C LYS A 356 -3.92 5.29 25.73
N ILE A 357 -5.08 5.87 25.50
CA ILE A 357 -5.20 7.22 24.92
C ILE A 357 -5.95 8.12 25.89
N ASP A 358 -5.33 9.25 26.22
CA ASP A 358 -5.92 10.34 26.98
C ASP A 358 -6.24 11.49 26.02
N PHE A 359 -7.34 12.21 26.29
CA PHE A 359 -7.87 13.32 25.48
C PHE A 359 -7.42 14.68 26.02
#